data_0765ca5f8ae374eb059e8519c4661e80
#
_entry.id   0765ca5f8ae374eb059e8519c4661e80
#
_cell.length_a   1.000
_cell.length_b   1.000
_cell.length_c   1.000
_cell.angle_alpha   90.00
_cell.angle_beta   90.00
_cell.angle_gamma   90.00
#
_symmetry.space_group_name_H-M   'P 1'
#
loop_
_entity.id
_entity.type
_entity.pdbx_description
1 polymer ?
#
loop_
_entity_poly.entity_id
_entity_poly.type
_entity_poly.pdbx_seq_one_letter_code
_entity_poly.pdbx_strand_id
1 'polypeptide(L)' 'EFALSLGYKNDHVLMLGDSMGDFLASRRNNILFFPFIPYHENDSWNRLINEAFPLFLQDKYDKEYQEKLILEFKKALS' A
#
# COMPACT_ATOMS: atom_id res chain seq x y z
N GLU A 1 1.21 2.26 11.68
CA GLU A 1 0.13 1.94 10.76
C GLU A 1 -0.71 3.18 10.48
N PHE A 2 -0.92 3.50 9.21
CA PHE A 2 -1.70 4.65 8.79
C PHE A 2 -2.68 4.25 7.70
N ALA A 3 -3.80 4.94 7.64
CA ALA A 3 -4.76 4.80 6.56
C ALA A 3 -5.10 6.17 6.00
N LEU A 4 -5.06 6.28 4.67
CA LEU A 4 -5.46 7.49 3.95
C LEU A 4 -6.81 7.23 3.31
N SER A 5 -7.74 8.16 3.49
CA SER A 5 -9.09 8.00 2.95
C SER A 5 -9.46 9.23 2.13
N LEU A 6 -9.93 9.00 0.90
CA LEU A 6 -10.38 10.06 0.02
C LEU A 6 -11.89 10.02 -0.23
N GLY A 7 -12.62 9.14 0.45
CA GLY A 7 -14.05 9.01 0.25
C GLY A 7 -14.65 7.95 1.15
N TYR A 8 -15.85 7.52 0.82
CA TYR A 8 -16.60 6.57 1.63
C TYR A 8 -16.54 5.14 1.12
N LYS A 9 -15.91 4.91 -0.04
CA LYS A 9 -15.77 3.58 -0.61
C LYS A 9 -14.45 2.96 -0.21
N ASN A 10 -14.41 1.64 -0.07
CA ASN A 10 -13.19 0.93 0.33
C ASN A 10 -12.03 1.11 -0.65
N ASP A 11 -12.31 1.32 -1.92
CA ASP A 11 -11.28 1.55 -2.93
C ASP A 11 -10.67 2.95 -2.84
N HIS A 12 -11.20 3.81 -1.97
CA HIS A 12 -10.67 5.14 -1.70
C HIS A 12 -9.97 5.21 -0.34
N VAL A 13 -9.63 4.05 0.24
CA VAL A 13 -8.85 3.96 1.47
C VAL A 13 -7.56 3.23 1.16
N LEU A 14 -6.45 3.84 1.53
CA LEU A 14 -5.12 3.25 1.33
C LEU A 14 -4.44 3.10 2.69
N MET A 15 -4.16 1.86 3.09
CA MET A 15 -3.46 1.58 4.34
C MET A 15 -1.96 1.51 4.08
N LEU A 16 -1.18 2.19 4.91
CA LEU A 16 0.28 2.15 4.85
C LEU A 16 0.77 1.30 6.02
N GLY A 17 1.63 0.34 5.74
CA GLY A 17 2.13 -0.52 6.80
C GLY A 17 3.40 -1.25 6.43
N ASP A 18 4.12 -1.73 7.43
CA ASP A 18 5.41 -2.39 7.28
C ASP A 18 5.41 -3.84 7.77
N SER A 19 4.27 -4.40 8.09
CA SER A 19 4.18 -5.76 8.59
C SER A 19 3.16 -6.58 7.81
N MET A 20 3.33 -7.90 7.88
CA MET A 20 2.38 -8.82 7.25
C MET A 20 1.00 -8.73 7.92
N GLY A 21 0.96 -8.40 9.22
CA GLY A 21 -0.29 -8.19 9.92
C GLY A 21 -1.09 -7.02 9.35
N ASP A 22 -0.39 -5.93 8.99
CA ASP A 22 -1.02 -4.77 8.35
C ASP A 22 -1.61 -5.14 7.00
N PHE A 23 -0.87 -5.93 6.21
CA PHE A 23 -1.35 -6.40 4.92
C PHE A 23 -2.60 -7.27 5.07
N LEU A 24 -2.59 -8.21 6.02
CA LEU A 24 -3.74 -9.08 6.25
C LEU A 24 -4.95 -8.30 6.73
N ALA A 25 -4.73 -7.27 7.55
CA ALA A 25 -5.81 -6.40 8.01
C ALA A 25 -6.45 -5.64 6.85
N SER A 26 -5.63 -5.12 5.92
CA SER A 26 -6.15 -4.41 4.76
C SER A 26 -6.98 -5.35 3.88
N ARG A 27 -6.50 -6.57 3.68
CA ARG A 27 -7.19 -7.57 2.87
C ARG A 27 -8.52 -7.96 3.50
N ARG A 28 -8.53 -8.12 4.82
CA ARG A 28 -9.75 -8.49 5.56
C ARG A 28 -10.84 -7.41 5.46
N ASN A 29 -10.41 -6.16 5.34
CA ASN A 29 -11.32 -5.02 5.26
C ASN A 29 -11.56 -4.52 3.83
N ASN A 30 -11.01 -5.22 2.83
CA ASN A 30 -11.15 -4.88 1.41
C ASN A 30 -10.68 -3.46 1.09
N ILE A 31 -9.57 -3.04 1.71
CA ILE A 31 -8.97 -1.74 1.44
C ILE A 31 -7.60 -1.93 0.77
N LEU A 32 -7.16 -0.90 0.06
CA LEU A 32 -5.87 -0.95 -0.62
C LEU A 32 -4.73 -0.91 0.38
N PHE A 33 -3.60 -1.49 0.01
CA PHE A 33 -2.43 -1.57 0.88
C PHE A 33 -1.19 -1.10 0.13
N PHE A 34 -0.40 -0.25 0.78
CA PHE A 34 0.93 0.11 0.28
C PHE A 34 1.97 -0.34 1.31
N PRO A 35 2.86 -1.28 0.93
CA PRO A 35 3.85 -1.79 1.86
C PRO A 35 5.05 -0.85 2.00
N PHE A 36 5.50 -0.64 3.23
CA PHE A 36 6.77 0.01 3.51
C PHE A 36 7.79 -1.09 3.74
N ILE A 37 8.83 -1.13 2.90
CA ILE A 37 9.83 -2.19 2.95
C ILE A 37 10.76 -1.94 4.13
N PRO A 38 10.90 -2.90 5.06
CA PRO A 38 11.82 -2.73 6.19
C PRO A 38 13.24 -2.42 5.72
N TYR A 39 13.90 -1.49 6.41
CA TYR A 39 15.24 -1.00 6.11
C TYR A 39 15.34 -0.19 4.82
N HIS A 40 14.23 0.03 4.13
CA HIS A 40 14.17 0.82 2.90
C HIS A 40 13.02 1.84 2.97
N GLU A 41 12.81 2.41 4.15
CA GLU A 41 11.67 3.30 4.39
C GLU A 41 11.71 4.55 3.52
N ASN A 42 12.91 5.12 3.32
CA ASN A 42 13.04 6.31 2.47
C ASN A 42 12.64 6.03 1.02
N ASP A 43 13.04 4.87 0.51
CA ASP A 43 12.65 4.45 -0.84
C ASP A 43 11.14 4.23 -0.93
N SER A 44 10.55 3.68 0.13
CA SER A 44 9.11 3.45 0.20
C SER A 44 8.35 4.78 0.22
N TRP A 45 8.81 5.76 1.00
CA TRP A 45 8.20 7.10 1.01
C TRP A 45 8.30 7.76 -0.37
N ASN A 46 9.45 7.66 -1.03
CA ASN A 46 9.63 8.23 -2.36
C ASN A 46 8.67 7.59 -3.37
N ARG A 47 8.52 6.27 -3.31
CA ARG A 47 7.59 5.56 -4.19
C ARG A 47 6.15 5.97 -3.89
N LEU A 48 5.79 6.10 -2.63
CA LEU A 48 4.44 6.53 -2.24
C LEU A 48 4.13 7.90 -2.81
N ILE A 49 5.02 8.86 -2.61
CA ILE A 49 4.78 10.25 -3.01
C ILE A 49 4.79 10.40 -4.53
N ASN A 50 5.73 9.75 -5.21
CA ASN A 50 5.97 9.99 -6.65
C ASN A 50 5.22 9.04 -7.57
N GLU A 51 4.74 7.91 -7.06
CA GLU A 51 4.10 6.89 -7.89
C GLU A 51 2.75 6.43 -7.32
N ALA A 52 2.77 5.86 -6.12
CA ALA A 52 1.57 5.22 -5.58
C ALA A 52 0.46 6.21 -5.24
N PHE A 53 0.80 7.32 -4.60
CA PHE A 53 -0.19 8.31 -4.21
C PHE A 53 -0.86 8.99 -5.42
N PRO A 54 -0.11 9.41 -6.44
CA PRO A 54 -0.73 9.90 -7.68
C PRO A 54 -1.67 8.88 -8.32
N LEU A 55 -1.28 7.61 -8.36
CA LEU A 55 -2.14 6.56 -8.88
C LEU A 55 -3.41 6.39 -8.05
N PHE A 56 -3.28 6.48 -6.74
CA PHE A 56 -4.41 6.39 -5.83
C PHE A 56 -5.38 7.56 -6.06
N LEU A 57 -4.85 8.78 -6.19
CA LEU A 57 -5.68 9.97 -6.43
C LEU A 57 -6.41 9.92 -7.77
N GLN A 58 -5.82 9.25 -8.76
CA GLN A 58 -6.42 9.11 -10.09
C GLN A 58 -7.28 7.86 -10.23
N ASP A 59 -7.49 7.13 -9.14
CA ASP A 59 -8.25 5.88 -9.12
C ASP A 59 -7.61 4.81 -10.01
N LYS A 60 -6.28 4.84 -10.10
CA LYS A 60 -5.51 3.89 -10.91
C LYS A 60 -4.63 2.96 -10.10
N TYR A 61 -4.79 2.96 -8.79
CA TYR A 61 -4.09 2.04 -7.89
C TYR A 61 -4.84 0.73 -7.93
N ASP A 62 -4.49 -0.12 -8.88
CA ASP A 62 -5.24 -1.36 -9.13
C ASP A 62 -4.56 -2.59 -8.49
N LYS A 63 -5.21 -3.75 -8.65
CA LYS A 63 -4.72 -4.99 -8.07
C LYS A 63 -3.38 -5.42 -8.64
N GLU A 64 -3.14 -5.22 -9.93
CA GLU A 64 -1.88 -5.59 -10.57
C GLU A 64 -0.73 -4.82 -9.95
N TYR A 65 -0.90 -3.52 -9.78
CA TYR A 65 0.11 -2.67 -9.17
C TYR A 65 0.35 -3.09 -7.73
N GLN A 66 -0.72 -3.32 -6.99
CA GLN A 66 -0.63 -3.75 -5.59
C GLN A 66 0.08 -5.10 -5.46
N GLU A 67 -0.24 -6.07 -6.31
CA GLU A 67 0.39 -7.38 -6.27
C GLU A 67 1.90 -7.29 -6.51
N LYS A 68 2.31 -6.42 -7.42
CA LYS A 68 3.73 -6.18 -7.67
C LYS A 68 4.43 -5.69 -6.41
N LEU A 69 3.83 -4.73 -5.71
CA LEU A 69 4.38 -4.20 -4.47
C LEU A 69 4.40 -5.26 -3.37
N ILE A 70 3.35 -6.07 -3.29
CA ILE A 70 3.26 -7.14 -2.28
C ILE A 70 4.34 -8.20 -2.50
N LEU A 71 4.65 -8.53 -3.75
CA LEU A 71 5.74 -9.47 -4.04
C LEU A 71 7.08 -8.96 -3.52
N GLU A 72 7.37 -7.69 -3.74
CA GLU A 72 8.60 -7.08 -3.22
C GLU A 72 8.61 -7.08 -1.69
N PHE A 73 7.46 -6.80 -1.09
CA PHE A 73 7.30 -6.80 0.36
C PHE A 73 7.56 -8.18 0.95
N LYS A 74 6.98 -9.22 0.37
CA LYS A 74 7.18 -10.60 0.84
C LYS A 74 8.63 -11.03 0.72
N LYS A 75 9.30 -10.64 -0.34
CA LYS A 75 10.73 -10.94 -0.51
C LYS A 75 11.56 -10.27 0.57
N ALA A 76 11.23 -9.04 0.93
CA ALA A 76 11.96 -8.31 1.96
C ALA A 76 11.77 -8.91 3.34
N LEU A 77 10.64 -9.57 3.59
CA LEU A 77 10.33 -10.19 4.87
C LEU A 77 10.82 -11.63 5.00
N SER A 78 11.25 -12.23 3.92
CA SER A 78 11.68 -13.63 3.93
C SER A 78 13.16 -13.82 4.29
#